data_12c06d2c689ce787658f8ec01d8d7a19
#
_entry.id   12c06d2c689ce787658f8ec01d8d7a19
#
_cell.length_a   1.000
_cell.length_b   1.000
_cell.length_c   1.000
_cell.angle_alpha   90.00
_cell.angle_beta   90.00
_cell.angle_gamma   90.00
#
_symmetry.space_group_name_H-M   'P 1'
#
loop_
_entity.id
_entity.type
_entity.pdbx_description
1 polymer ?
#
loop_
_entity_poly.entity_id
_entity_poly.type
_entity_poly.pdbx_seq_one_letter_code
_entity_poly.pdbx_strand_id
1 'polypeptide(L)'
;MAIPSYKVRLETNEPITPNVRKLVFRLEDPKTITYKQGQFVSFMLGTEDGRPIKRSYSIANMETDGVDSTYIEFVISYVEGGKASELFFNAEPGKEMEMTGPFGLLCLTEELPKRVFLVGTGTGVAPYRSMIEQMRTRTDTEFHILFGAQYLEDMFYLDDFKAVALLDHVHFHPCLSREEKPGCFSGYVQHKLAELNPNPETDIAYLCGNPNMVDEVFEMLKDKDFGVKQVKREKYVFSRF
;
A
#
# COMPACT_ATOMS: atom_id res chain seq x y z
N MET A 1 21.90 -9.74 12.32
CA MET A 1 22.37 -9.03 11.10
C MET A 1 22.00 -7.56 11.27
N ALA A 2 22.87 -6.64 10.81
CA ALA A 2 22.55 -5.22 10.83
C ALA A 2 21.44 -4.94 9.79
N ILE A 3 20.53 -4.01 10.11
CA ILE A 3 19.48 -3.57 9.19
C ILE A 3 20.15 -2.79 8.05
N PRO A 4 19.89 -3.15 6.77
CA PRO A 4 20.43 -2.40 5.65
C PRO A 4 20.01 -0.94 5.66
N SER A 5 20.96 -0.04 5.35
CA SER A 5 20.74 1.40 5.21
C SER A 5 21.13 1.81 3.79
N TYR A 6 20.40 2.77 3.24
CA TYR A 6 20.53 3.23 1.87
C TYR A 6 20.57 4.75 1.84
N LYS A 7 21.49 5.31 1.07
CA LYS A 7 21.42 6.71 0.64
C LYS A 7 20.60 6.79 -0.63
N VAL A 8 19.65 7.70 -0.65
CA VAL A 8 18.72 7.86 -1.77
C VAL A 8 18.60 9.33 -2.14
N ARG A 9 18.31 9.58 -3.43
CA ARG A 9 18.11 10.92 -3.97
C ARG A 9 16.74 11.01 -4.61
N LEU A 10 15.97 12.02 -4.23
CA LEU A 10 14.66 12.30 -4.83
C LEU A 10 14.82 12.65 -6.32
N GLU A 11 14.16 11.89 -7.19
CA GLU A 11 14.11 12.15 -8.63
C GLU A 11 12.85 12.91 -9.02
N THR A 12 11.69 12.46 -8.55
CA THR A 12 10.41 13.11 -8.83
C THR A 12 9.55 13.26 -7.58
N ASN A 13 8.74 14.31 -7.56
CA ASN A 13 7.75 14.59 -6.52
C ASN A 13 6.51 15.19 -7.19
N GLU A 14 5.55 14.33 -7.53
CA GLU A 14 4.40 14.66 -8.35
C GLU A 14 3.10 14.64 -7.54
N PRO A 15 2.25 15.66 -7.61
CA PRO A 15 0.89 15.57 -7.08
C PRO A 15 0.09 14.59 -7.95
N ILE A 16 -0.53 13.58 -7.33
CA ILE A 16 -1.38 12.60 -8.01
C ILE A 16 -2.85 12.73 -7.60
N THR A 17 -3.11 13.38 -6.47
CA THR A 17 -4.40 13.93 -6.06
C THR A 17 -4.16 15.24 -5.31
N PRO A 18 -5.18 16.03 -4.95
CA PRO A 18 -4.99 17.25 -4.15
C PRO A 18 -4.21 17.02 -2.86
N ASN A 19 -4.35 15.85 -2.24
CA ASN A 19 -3.79 15.52 -0.94
C ASN A 19 -2.77 14.37 -0.94
N VAL A 20 -2.37 13.87 -2.12
CA VAL A 20 -1.41 12.76 -2.24
C VAL A 20 -0.33 13.09 -3.25
N ARG A 21 0.92 12.82 -2.87
CA ARG A 21 2.06 12.92 -3.77
C ARG A 21 2.68 11.55 -4.01
N LYS A 22 3.14 11.35 -5.24
CA LYS A 22 3.99 10.23 -5.65
C LYS A 22 5.45 10.71 -5.63
N LEU A 23 6.30 9.99 -4.93
CA LEU A 23 7.72 10.27 -4.85
C LEU A 23 8.52 9.09 -5.38
N VAL A 24 9.53 9.39 -6.19
CA VAL A 24 10.49 8.41 -6.70
C VAL A 24 11.87 8.79 -6.23
N PHE A 25 12.54 7.85 -5.57
CA PHE A 25 13.91 8.00 -5.10
C PHE A 25 14.84 7.02 -5.79
N ARG A 26 15.93 7.51 -6.36
CA ARG A 26 17.04 6.70 -6.87
C ARG A 26 17.92 6.24 -5.72
N LEU A 27 18.35 4.98 -5.78
CA LEU A 27 19.34 4.42 -4.87
C LEU A 27 20.73 4.96 -5.22
N GLU A 28 21.46 5.51 -4.24
CA GLU A 28 22.80 6.06 -4.43
C GLU A 28 23.88 5.18 -3.81
N ASP A 29 23.63 4.65 -2.61
CA ASP A 29 24.55 3.75 -1.92
C ASP A 29 23.80 2.92 -0.86
N PRO A 30 23.72 1.58 -0.99
CA PRO A 30 24.00 0.80 -2.21
C PRO A 30 23.16 1.23 -3.42
N LYS A 31 23.59 0.89 -4.63
CA LYS A 31 22.92 1.29 -5.89
C LYS A 31 21.61 0.54 -6.16
N THR A 32 21.37 -0.55 -5.45
CA THR A 32 20.16 -1.38 -5.62
C THR A 32 19.62 -1.83 -4.28
N ILE A 33 18.33 -2.15 -4.28
CA ILE A 33 17.61 -2.78 -3.18
C ILE A 33 16.80 -3.96 -3.72
N THR A 34 16.90 -5.11 -3.05
CA THR A 34 16.04 -6.27 -3.32
C THR A 34 14.96 -6.32 -2.24
N TYR A 35 13.71 -6.49 -2.64
CA TYR A 35 12.56 -6.55 -1.72
C TYR A 35 11.48 -7.49 -2.26
N LYS A 36 10.51 -7.84 -1.40
CA LYS A 36 9.28 -8.53 -1.79
C LYS A 36 8.14 -7.51 -1.91
N GLN A 37 7.27 -7.67 -2.89
CA GLN A 37 6.10 -6.82 -3.07
C GLN A 37 5.23 -6.85 -1.82
N GLY A 38 4.79 -5.65 -1.40
CA GLY A 38 4.07 -5.45 -0.13
C GLY A 38 4.95 -5.05 1.06
N GLN A 39 6.28 -5.06 0.92
CA GLN A 39 7.20 -4.53 1.93
C GLN A 39 7.25 -2.99 1.93
N PHE A 40 7.83 -2.43 2.99
CA PHE A 40 8.01 -0.99 3.18
C PHE A 40 9.46 -0.65 3.52
N VAL A 41 9.81 0.62 3.38
CA VAL A 41 11.06 1.23 3.85
C VAL A 41 10.78 2.30 4.90
N SER A 42 11.76 2.59 5.75
CA SER A 42 11.67 3.63 6.77
C SER A 42 12.68 4.75 6.50
N PHE A 43 12.21 5.96 6.27
CA PHE A 43 13.04 7.15 6.10
C PHE A 43 13.46 7.74 7.44
N MET A 44 14.71 8.20 7.50
CA MET A 44 15.26 8.94 8.62
C MET A 44 15.04 10.44 8.38
N LEU A 45 14.13 11.06 9.17
CA LEU A 45 13.70 12.45 8.96
C LEU A 45 14.38 13.46 9.90
N GLY A 46 15.46 13.06 10.56
CA GLY A 46 16.17 13.84 11.54
C GLY A 46 16.01 13.30 12.96
N THR A 47 16.26 14.16 13.96
CA THR A 47 16.15 13.82 15.39
C THR A 47 15.26 14.81 16.10
N GLU A 48 14.53 14.35 17.11
CA GLU A 48 13.77 15.16 18.05
C GLU A 48 14.09 14.66 19.46
N ASP A 49 14.47 15.57 20.36
CA ASP A 49 14.92 15.24 21.72
C ASP A 49 15.99 14.13 21.78
N GLY A 50 16.91 14.13 20.80
CA GLY A 50 17.97 13.13 20.66
C GLY A 50 17.51 11.76 20.13
N ARG A 51 16.24 11.62 19.76
CA ARG A 51 15.67 10.38 19.19
C ARG A 51 15.48 10.51 17.67
N PRO A 52 15.81 9.49 16.88
CA PRO A 52 15.60 9.53 15.44
C PRO A 52 14.10 9.50 15.11
N ILE A 53 13.66 10.44 14.26
CA ILE A 53 12.31 10.42 13.67
C ILE A 53 12.34 9.51 12.47
N LYS A 54 11.57 8.42 12.52
CA LYS A 54 11.40 7.47 11.41
C LYS A 54 9.97 7.46 10.92
N ARG A 55 9.80 7.38 9.59
CA ARG A 55 8.49 7.18 8.98
C ARG A 55 8.57 6.13 7.89
N SER A 56 7.63 5.21 7.94
CA SER A 56 7.58 4.05 7.03
C SER A 56 6.61 4.30 5.90
N TYR A 57 7.00 3.87 4.70
CA TYR A 57 6.20 3.97 3.47
C TYR A 57 6.28 2.67 2.70
N SER A 58 5.13 2.12 2.34
CA SER A 58 5.05 0.92 1.53
C SER A 58 5.58 1.19 0.13
N ILE A 59 6.37 0.24 -0.37
CA ILE A 59 6.94 0.29 -1.72
C ILE A 59 5.79 0.11 -2.72
N ALA A 60 5.72 1.01 -3.70
CA ALA A 60 4.67 1.03 -4.71
C ALA A 60 5.16 0.69 -6.13
N ASN A 61 6.45 0.37 -6.30
CA ASN A 61 6.99 -0.04 -7.61
C ASN A 61 6.23 -1.27 -8.15
N MET A 62 5.90 -1.25 -9.44
CA MET A 62 5.38 -2.43 -10.15
C MET A 62 6.54 -3.22 -10.75
N GLU A 63 7.12 -4.10 -9.97
CA GLU A 63 8.24 -4.96 -10.37
C GLU A 63 7.99 -6.40 -9.91
N THR A 64 8.69 -7.35 -10.47
CA THR A 64 8.64 -8.75 -10.03
C THR A 64 9.47 -8.96 -8.76
N ASP A 65 9.13 -9.97 -7.96
CA ASP A 65 9.91 -10.34 -6.76
C ASP A 65 11.38 -10.65 -7.10
N GLY A 66 12.27 -10.22 -6.21
CA GLY A 66 13.70 -10.54 -6.29
C GLY A 66 14.48 -9.75 -7.34
N VAL A 67 13.87 -8.74 -7.96
CA VAL A 67 14.59 -7.80 -8.82
C VAL A 67 15.40 -6.84 -7.97
N ASP A 68 16.63 -6.58 -8.39
CA ASP A 68 17.49 -5.54 -7.82
C ASP A 68 17.06 -4.18 -8.35
N SER A 69 16.12 -3.52 -7.65
CA SER A 69 15.62 -2.22 -8.05
C SER A 69 16.63 -1.11 -7.81
N THR A 70 16.78 -0.20 -8.77
CA THR A 70 17.62 0.99 -8.67
C THR A 70 16.90 2.22 -8.13
N TYR A 71 15.59 2.10 -7.91
CA TYR A 71 14.73 3.18 -7.40
C TYR A 71 13.66 2.64 -6.45
N ILE A 72 13.10 3.52 -5.64
CA ILE A 72 11.93 3.25 -4.80
C ILE A 72 10.87 4.29 -5.11
N GLU A 73 9.67 3.82 -5.38
CA GLU A 73 8.46 4.63 -5.50
C GLU A 73 7.58 4.44 -4.26
N PHE A 74 7.03 5.51 -3.73
CA PHE A 74 5.99 5.47 -2.71
C PHE A 74 5.03 6.64 -2.83
N VAL A 75 3.90 6.56 -2.16
CA VAL A 75 2.91 7.63 -2.08
C VAL A 75 2.72 8.10 -0.65
N ILE A 76 2.52 9.39 -0.49
CA ILE A 76 2.29 10.00 0.81
C ILE A 76 1.07 10.92 0.77
N SER A 77 0.18 10.77 1.77
CA SER A 77 -0.91 11.72 2.02
C SER A 77 -0.42 12.89 2.87
N TYR A 78 -0.96 14.07 2.59
CA TYR A 78 -0.78 15.22 3.47
C TYR A 78 -1.46 14.96 4.82
N VAL A 79 -0.74 15.26 5.90
CA VAL A 79 -1.26 15.23 7.27
C VAL A 79 -1.00 16.61 7.86
N GLU A 80 -2.05 17.32 8.22
CA GLU A 80 -1.95 18.65 8.82
C GLU A 80 -1.12 18.61 10.12
N GLY A 81 -0.07 19.46 10.18
CA GLY A 81 0.90 19.46 11.28
C GLY A 81 1.85 18.25 11.30
N GLY A 82 1.81 17.41 10.28
CA GLY A 82 2.69 16.24 10.16
C GLY A 82 4.06 16.59 9.59
N LYS A 83 5.12 16.58 10.40
CA LYS A 83 6.50 16.91 9.97
C LYS A 83 6.95 16.14 8.72
N ALA A 84 6.58 14.86 8.61
CA ALA A 84 6.95 14.05 7.46
C ALA A 84 6.22 14.49 6.18
N SER A 85 4.91 14.72 6.24
CA SER A 85 4.15 15.18 5.09
C SER A 85 4.60 16.55 4.64
N GLU A 86 4.85 17.48 5.55
CA GLU A 86 5.40 18.80 5.23
C GLU A 86 6.76 18.70 4.55
N LEU A 87 7.66 17.84 5.08
CA LEU A 87 8.99 17.64 4.52
C LEU A 87 8.91 17.07 3.09
N PHE A 88 8.10 16.03 2.87
CA PHE A 88 7.99 15.38 1.56
C PHE A 88 7.19 16.20 0.55
N PHE A 89 6.13 16.91 0.99
CA PHE A 89 5.36 17.78 0.10
C PHE A 89 6.17 18.96 -0.45
N ASN A 90 7.15 19.45 0.33
CA ASN A 90 8.05 20.55 -0.03
C ASN A 90 9.42 20.08 -0.55
N ALA A 91 9.65 18.77 -0.64
CA ALA A 91 10.92 18.25 -1.12
C ALA A 91 11.07 18.46 -2.63
N GLU A 92 12.20 19.00 -3.05
CA GLU A 92 12.52 19.20 -4.46
C GLU A 92 13.43 18.07 -4.98
N PRO A 93 13.36 17.73 -6.28
CA PRO A 93 14.30 16.82 -6.92
C PRO A 93 15.75 17.17 -6.60
N GLY A 94 16.57 16.14 -6.38
CA GLY A 94 17.95 16.28 -5.93
C GLY A 94 18.15 16.17 -4.41
N LYS A 95 17.07 16.22 -3.61
CA LYS A 95 17.18 16.06 -2.15
C LYS A 95 17.70 14.68 -1.79
N GLU A 96 18.78 14.65 -1.01
CA GLU A 96 19.35 13.40 -0.46
C GLU A 96 18.71 13.06 0.87
N MET A 97 18.47 11.77 1.08
CA MET A 97 17.88 11.22 2.31
C MET A 97 18.49 9.85 2.62
N GLU A 98 18.27 9.40 3.84
CA GLU A 98 18.61 8.05 4.27
C GLU A 98 17.34 7.25 4.57
N MET A 99 17.33 5.99 4.15
CA MET A 99 16.28 5.04 4.47
C MET A 99 16.87 3.71 4.93
N THR A 100 16.08 2.94 5.66
CA THR A 100 16.40 1.57 6.10
C THR A 100 15.31 0.61 5.64
N GLY A 101 15.64 -0.66 5.47
CA GLY A 101 14.70 -1.69 5.04
C GLY A 101 15.35 -2.73 4.13
N PRO A 102 14.53 -3.54 3.41
CA PRO A 102 13.07 -3.56 3.47
C PRO A 102 12.53 -4.23 4.73
N PHE A 103 11.29 -3.88 5.11
CA PHE A 103 10.57 -4.44 6.23
C PHE A 103 9.15 -4.84 5.83
N GLY A 104 8.44 -5.52 6.72
CA GLY A 104 7.02 -5.84 6.54
C GLY A 104 6.77 -7.28 6.13
N LEU A 105 5.55 -7.73 6.42
CA LEU A 105 5.08 -9.09 6.16
C LEU A 105 3.77 -9.10 5.36
N LEU A 106 3.36 -7.95 4.82
CA LEU A 106 2.15 -7.82 4.00
C LEU A 106 2.40 -8.32 2.56
N CYS A 107 3.16 -9.39 2.41
CA CYS A 107 3.51 -10.00 1.12
C CYS A 107 2.61 -11.18 0.81
N LEU A 108 2.30 -11.39 -0.48
CA LEU A 108 1.60 -12.58 -0.91
C LEU A 108 2.42 -13.83 -0.55
N THR A 109 1.72 -14.87 -0.10
CA THR A 109 2.35 -16.17 0.20
C THR A 109 2.70 -16.91 -1.09
N GLU A 110 3.65 -17.84 -1.01
CA GLU A 110 4.05 -18.68 -2.16
C GLU A 110 2.86 -19.48 -2.68
N GLU A 111 2.15 -20.16 -1.78
CA GLU A 111 0.90 -20.82 -2.08
C GLU A 111 -0.25 -19.89 -1.73
N LEU A 112 -1.12 -19.62 -2.70
CA LEU A 112 -2.31 -18.81 -2.52
C LEU A 112 -3.57 -19.69 -2.51
N PRO A 113 -4.58 -19.33 -1.72
CA PRO A 113 -5.89 -19.98 -1.76
C PRO A 113 -6.65 -19.58 -3.03
N LYS A 114 -7.90 -20.03 -3.16
CA LYS A 114 -8.73 -19.73 -4.33
C LYS A 114 -8.98 -18.24 -4.52
N ARG A 115 -9.20 -17.51 -3.42
CA ARG A 115 -9.45 -16.06 -3.49
C ARG A 115 -8.55 -15.29 -2.54
N VAL A 116 -8.10 -14.13 -3.00
CA VAL A 116 -7.31 -13.16 -2.25
C VAL A 116 -8.04 -11.83 -2.24
N PHE A 117 -8.34 -11.31 -1.06
CA PHE A 117 -8.90 -9.98 -0.86
C PHE A 117 -7.82 -8.99 -0.45
N LEU A 118 -7.61 -7.96 -1.26
CA LEU A 118 -6.69 -6.85 -1.01
C LEU A 118 -7.52 -5.62 -0.64
N VAL A 119 -7.70 -5.37 0.64
CA VAL A 119 -8.60 -4.33 1.16
C VAL A 119 -7.81 -3.14 1.67
N GLY A 120 -7.90 -2.01 0.98
CA GLY A 120 -7.13 -0.81 1.30
C GLY A 120 -7.90 0.49 1.24
N THR A 121 -7.44 1.48 1.99
CA THR A 121 -7.99 2.84 1.98
C THR A 121 -6.86 3.87 1.84
N GLY A 122 -7.10 4.89 1.00
CA GLY A 122 -6.11 5.93 0.73
C GLY A 122 -4.77 5.34 0.30
N THR A 123 -3.66 5.82 0.88
CA THR A 123 -2.31 5.32 0.56
C THR A 123 -2.04 3.86 0.96
N GLY A 124 -2.95 3.22 1.70
CA GLY A 124 -2.90 1.80 2.01
C GLY A 124 -3.04 0.86 0.80
N VAL A 125 -3.36 1.38 -0.39
CA VAL A 125 -3.37 0.58 -1.63
C VAL A 125 -1.99 0.49 -2.30
N ALA A 126 -1.01 1.27 -1.85
CA ALA A 126 0.34 1.27 -2.42
C ALA A 126 0.99 -0.14 -2.46
N PRO A 127 0.96 -0.94 -1.37
CA PRO A 127 1.49 -2.30 -1.42
C PRO A 127 0.76 -3.20 -2.42
N TYR A 128 -0.52 -2.97 -2.69
CA TYR A 128 -1.29 -3.77 -3.68
C TYR A 128 -0.92 -3.42 -5.12
N ARG A 129 -0.56 -2.15 -5.38
CA ARG A 129 0.01 -1.78 -6.67
C ARG A 129 1.32 -2.53 -6.93
N SER A 130 2.18 -2.64 -5.94
CA SER A 130 3.43 -3.40 -6.10
C SER A 130 3.21 -4.88 -6.40
N MET A 131 2.07 -5.46 -6.00
CA MET A 131 1.72 -6.87 -6.24
C MET A 131 1.13 -7.13 -7.64
N ILE A 132 0.92 -6.12 -8.49
CA ILE A 132 0.24 -6.26 -9.79
C ILE A 132 0.93 -7.31 -10.67
N GLU A 133 2.26 -7.31 -10.75
CA GLU A 133 2.98 -8.29 -11.57
C GLU A 133 2.84 -9.72 -11.03
N GLN A 134 2.69 -9.90 -9.72
CA GLN A 134 2.37 -11.19 -9.13
C GLN A 134 0.93 -11.64 -9.47
N MET A 135 -0.05 -10.71 -9.50
CA MET A 135 -1.42 -11.02 -9.91
C MET A 135 -1.47 -11.47 -11.38
N ARG A 136 -0.68 -10.86 -12.27
CA ARG A 136 -0.61 -11.23 -13.69
C ARG A 136 -0.19 -12.69 -13.93
N THR A 137 0.65 -13.23 -13.06
CA THR A 137 1.25 -14.56 -13.24
C THR A 137 0.54 -15.67 -12.46
N ARG A 138 -0.33 -15.33 -11.48
CA ARG A 138 -1.00 -16.29 -10.58
C ARG A 138 -2.45 -16.52 -11.00
N THR A 139 -2.65 -17.15 -12.15
CA THR A 139 -3.95 -17.31 -12.81
C THR A 139 -4.90 -18.30 -12.14
N ASP A 140 -4.40 -19.12 -11.20
CA ASP A 140 -5.20 -20.10 -10.46
C ASP A 140 -5.85 -19.49 -9.19
N THR A 141 -5.59 -18.21 -8.92
CA THR A 141 -6.13 -17.47 -7.78
C THR A 141 -6.94 -16.28 -8.27
N GLU A 142 -8.15 -16.10 -7.73
CA GLU A 142 -8.99 -14.93 -7.97
C GLU A 142 -8.61 -13.80 -7.01
N PHE A 143 -8.27 -12.64 -7.55
CA PHE A 143 -7.90 -11.45 -6.77
C PHE A 143 -9.03 -10.42 -6.76
N HIS A 144 -9.38 -9.93 -5.58
CA HIS A 144 -10.31 -8.82 -5.39
C HIS A 144 -9.57 -7.65 -4.75
N ILE A 145 -9.42 -6.55 -5.49
CA ILE A 145 -8.81 -5.31 -5.01
C ILE A 145 -9.93 -4.35 -4.61
N LEU A 146 -10.07 -4.10 -3.30
CA LEU A 146 -11.04 -3.15 -2.76
C LEU A 146 -10.32 -1.86 -2.36
N PHE A 147 -10.57 -0.79 -3.08
CA PHE A 147 -9.96 0.51 -2.81
C PHE A 147 -11.02 1.49 -2.27
N GLY A 148 -10.90 1.87 -1.00
CA GLY A 148 -11.78 2.83 -0.34
C GLY A 148 -11.22 4.25 -0.35
N ALA A 149 -12.06 5.20 -0.80
CA ALA A 149 -11.82 6.64 -0.72
C ALA A 149 -13.10 7.38 -0.33
N GLN A 150 -13.00 8.68 -0.05
CA GLN A 150 -14.19 9.51 0.18
C GLN A 150 -14.84 9.89 -1.16
N TYR A 151 -14.05 10.37 -2.10
CA TYR A 151 -14.44 10.83 -3.42
C TYR A 151 -13.59 10.18 -4.50
N LEU A 152 -14.06 10.17 -5.74
CA LEU A 152 -13.32 9.60 -6.86
C LEU A 152 -11.99 10.34 -7.13
N GLU A 153 -11.97 11.65 -6.91
CA GLU A 153 -10.76 12.48 -7.06
C GLU A 153 -9.65 12.18 -6.05
N ASP A 154 -9.99 11.49 -4.94
CA ASP A 154 -9.01 11.03 -3.96
C ASP A 154 -8.33 9.70 -4.36
N MET A 155 -8.84 9.03 -5.40
CA MET A 155 -8.30 7.77 -5.88
C MET A 155 -7.14 8.01 -6.85
N PHE A 156 -6.11 7.22 -6.73
CA PHE A 156 -4.91 7.23 -7.58
C PHE A 156 -4.54 5.83 -8.03
N TYR A 157 -3.62 5.71 -8.99
CA TYR A 157 -3.27 4.43 -9.64
C TYR A 157 -4.47 3.70 -10.28
N LEU A 158 -5.54 4.44 -10.58
CA LEU A 158 -6.77 3.86 -11.16
C LEU A 158 -6.51 3.14 -12.48
N ASP A 159 -5.63 3.68 -13.32
CA ASP A 159 -5.32 3.08 -14.62
C ASP A 159 -4.56 1.76 -14.44
N ASP A 160 -3.65 1.67 -13.47
CA ASP A 160 -2.92 0.44 -13.15
C ASP A 160 -3.89 -0.65 -12.65
N PHE A 161 -4.79 -0.32 -11.71
CA PHE A 161 -5.77 -1.27 -11.18
C PHE A 161 -6.83 -1.67 -12.22
N LYS A 162 -7.30 -0.74 -13.06
CA LYS A 162 -8.21 -1.04 -14.17
C LYS A 162 -7.54 -1.92 -15.21
N ALA A 163 -6.27 -1.66 -15.53
CA ALA A 163 -5.52 -2.44 -16.52
C ALA A 163 -5.31 -3.89 -16.05
N VAL A 164 -4.96 -4.13 -14.78
CA VAL A 164 -4.83 -5.50 -14.28
C VAL A 164 -6.19 -6.20 -14.15
N ALA A 165 -7.26 -5.46 -13.88
CA ALA A 165 -8.63 -5.99 -13.82
C ALA A 165 -9.24 -6.35 -15.20
N LEU A 166 -8.50 -6.18 -16.30
CA LEU A 166 -8.85 -6.77 -17.60
C LEU A 166 -8.57 -8.29 -17.66
N LEU A 167 -7.84 -8.82 -16.69
CA LEU A 167 -7.62 -10.26 -16.54
C LEU A 167 -8.84 -10.89 -15.86
N ASP A 168 -9.33 -12.03 -16.35
CA ASP A 168 -10.56 -12.69 -15.89
C ASP A 168 -10.55 -13.03 -14.39
N HIS A 169 -9.37 -13.24 -13.82
CA HIS A 169 -9.18 -13.60 -12.41
C HIS A 169 -8.85 -12.41 -11.48
N VAL A 170 -8.91 -11.16 -11.97
CA VAL A 170 -8.65 -9.96 -11.17
C VAL A 170 -9.84 -9.02 -11.22
N HIS A 171 -10.35 -8.65 -10.06
CA HIS A 171 -11.53 -7.79 -9.92
C HIS A 171 -11.18 -6.53 -9.13
N PHE A 172 -11.44 -5.37 -9.70
CA PHE A 172 -11.22 -4.08 -9.04
C PHE A 172 -12.54 -3.49 -8.57
N HIS A 173 -12.62 -3.16 -7.28
CA HIS A 173 -13.79 -2.61 -6.61
C HIS A 173 -13.47 -1.24 -6.00
N PRO A 174 -13.60 -0.15 -6.76
CA PRO A 174 -13.52 1.19 -6.19
C PRO A 174 -14.74 1.44 -5.29
N CYS A 175 -14.51 1.85 -4.03
CA CYS A 175 -15.54 2.10 -3.03
C CYS A 175 -15.50 3.56 -2.60
N LEU A 176 -16.62 4.29 -2.74
CA LEU A 176 -16.74 5.71 -2.42
C LEU A 176 -17.67 5.91 -1.25
N SER A 177 -17.19 6.47 -0.14
CA SER A 177 -17.99 6.62 1.08
C SER A 177 -18.83 7.90 1.13
N ARG A 178 -18.56 8.87 0.25
CA ARG A 178 -19.26 10.18 0.23
C ARG A 178 -19.71 10.62 -1.17
N GLU A 179 -19.64 9.73 -2.14
CA GLU A 179 -20.00 10.02 -3.51
C GLU A 179 -20.57 8.76 -4.18
N GLU A 180 -21.51 8.96 -5.11
CA GLU A 180 -22.03 7.90 -5.97
C GLU A 180 -21.54 8.13 -7.40
N LYS A 181 -20.87 7.16 -7.98
CA LYS A 181 -20.37 7.20 -9.36
C LYS A 181 -20.61 5.86 -10.07
N PRO A 182 -20.94 5.89 -11.37
CA PRO A 182 -21.04 4.67 -12.16
C PRO A 182 -19.76 3.85 -12.10
N GLY A 183 -19.88 2.54 -11.87
CA GLY A 183 -18.72 1.63 -11.78
C GLY A 183 -18.02 1.63 -10.42
N CYS A 184 -18.49 2.42 -9.44
CA CYS A 184 -18.01 2.41 -8.07
C CYS A 184 -19.07 1.87 -7.13
N PHE A 185 -18.64 1.19 -6.06
CA PHE A 185 -19.50 0.83 -4.95
C PHE A 185 -19.76 2.05 -4.07
N SER A 186 -21.02 2.36 -3.78
CA SER A 186 -21.39 3.43 -2.86
C SER A 186 -21.35 2.92 -1.42
N GLY A 187 -20.32 3.30 -0.67
CA GLY A 187 -20.13 2.87 0.72
C GLY A 187 -18.67 2.54 1.06
N TYR A 188 -18.49 1.92 2.22
CA TYR A 188 -17.19 1.51 2.74
C TYR A 188 -16.76 0.14 2.20
N VAL A 189 -15.45 -0.09 2.16
CA VAL A 189 -14.85 -1.35 1.68
C VAL A 189 -15.32 -2.58 2.45
N GLN A 190 -15.59 -2.47 3.75
CA GLN A 190 -16.10 -3.58 4.56
C GLN A 190 -17.51 -4.03 4.11
N HIS A 191 -18.37 -3.10 3.65
CA HIS A 191 -19.68 -3.46 3.11
C HIS A 191 -19.53 -4.20 1.78
N LYS A 192 -18.64 -3.71 0.90
CA LYS A 192 -18.35 -4.42 -0.35
C LYS A 192 -17.73 -5.79 -0.12
N LEU A 193 -16.82 -5.92 0.84
CA LEU A 193 -16.25 -7.21 1.21
C LEU A 193 -17.32 -8.17 1.73
N ALA A 194 -18.26 -7.68 2.53
CA ALA A 194 -19.38 -8.49 3.04
C ALA A 194 -20.27 -9.04 1.90
N GLU A 195 -20.54 -8.23 0.84
CA GLU A 195 -21.28 -8.69 -0.35
C GLU A 195 -20.53 -9.79 -1.12
N LEU A 196 -19.20 -9.75 -1.15
CA LEU A 196 -18.37 -10.78 -1.79
C LEU A 196 -18.32 -12.09 -0.98
N ASN A 197 -18.95 -12.09 0.20
CA ASN A 197 -19.12 -13.24 1.08
C ASN A 197 -17.82 -14.07 1.25
N PRO A 198 -16.80 -13.53 1.93
CA PRO A 198 -15.51 -14.23 2.15
C PRO A 198 -15.74 -15.53 2.95
N ASN A 199 -15.00 -16.58 2.54
CA ASN A 199 -15.06 -17.92 3.11
C ASN A 199 -13.69 -18.33 3.69
N PRO A 200 -13.57 -18.64 4.99
CA PRO A 200 -12.30 -18.99 5.63
C PRO A 200 -11.67 -20.27 5.09
N GLU A 201 -12.42 -21.15 4.41
CA GLU A 201 -11.88 -22.38 3.84
C GLU A 201 -11.07 -22.15 2.54
N THR A 202 -11.35 -21.06 1.85
CA THR A 202 -10.84 -20.82 0.48
C THR A 202 -10.19 -19.47 0.27
N ASP A 203 -10.19 -18.59 1.28
CA ASP A 203 -9.83 -17.19 1.10
C ASP A 203 -8.75 -16.72 2.09
N ILE A 204 -8.04 -15.68 1.68
CA ILE A 204 -7.12 -14.91 2.53
C ILE A 204 -7.37 -13.41 2.30
N ALA A 205 -7.21 -12.60 3.35
CA ALA A 205 -7.35 -11.16 3.27
C ALA A 205 -6.06 -10.44 3.68
N TYR A 206 -5.75 -9.37 2.94
CA TYR A 206 -4.66 -8.43 3.21
C TYR A 206 -5.29 -7.06 3.44
N LEU A 207 -5.09 -6.49 4.62
CA LEU A 207 -5.71 -5.24 5.05
C LEU A 207 -4.65 -4.17 5.25
N CYS A 208 -4.80 -3.01 4.60
CA CYS A 208 -3.82 -1.93 4.72
C CYS A 208 -4.48 -0.53 4.67
N GLY A 209 -4.02 0.39 5.51
CA GLY A 209 -4.45 1.78 5.52
C GLY A 209 -5.05 2.25 6.84
N ASN A 210 -6.22 2.88 6.79
CA ASN A 210 -6.87 3.48 7.96
C ASN A 210 -7.04 2.47 9.10
N PRO A 211 -6.56 2.77 10.32
CA PRO A 211 -6.64 1.84 11.46
C PRO A 211 -8.05 1.35 11.78
N ASN A 212 -9.05 2.24 11.71
CA ASN A 212 -10.43 1.86 12.00
C ASN A 212 -10.97 0.86 10.95
N MET A 213 -10.71 1.13 9.66
CA MET A 213 -11.08 0.19 8.59
C MET A 213 -10.40 -1.18 8.80
N VAL A 214 -9.11 -1.20 9.11
CA VAL A 214 -8.38 -2.46 9.34
C VAL A 214 -8.96 -3.23 10.52
N ASP A 215 -9.33 -2.54 11.62
CA ASP A 215 -9.93 -3.19 12.79
C ASP A 215 -11.35 -3.71 12.49
N GLU A 216 -12.20 -2.91 11.88
CA GLU A 216 -13.58 -3.30 11.54
C GLU A 216 -13.60 -4.50 10.59
N VAL A 217 -12.76 -4.49 9.54
CA VAL A 217 -12.67 -5.62 8.60
C VAL A 217 -12.10 -6.86 9.30
N PHE A 218 -11.09 -6.69 10.16
CA PHE A 218 -10.51 -7.81 10.90
C PHE A 218 -11.55 -8.48 11.82
N GLU A 219 -12.30 -7.71 12.61
CA GLU A 219 -13.33 -8.29 13.50
C GLU A 219 -14.45 -8.94 12.67
N MET A 220 -14.88 -8.32 11.57
CA MET A 220 -15.88 -8.91 10.65
C MET A 220 -15.42 -10.27 10.09
N LEU A 221 -14.12 -10.40 9.70
CA LEU A 221 -13.59 -11.65 9.19
C LEU A 221 -13.42 -12.70 10.31
N LYS A 222 -13.03 -12.27 11.50
CA LYS A 222 -12.95 -13.12 12.68
C LYS A 222 -14.31 -13.70 13.08
N ASP A 223 -15.36 -12.91 12.99
CA ASP A 223 -16.76 -13.36 13.22
C ASP A 223 -17.22 -14.38 12.15
N LYS A 224 -16.50 -14.48 11.03
CA LYS A 224 -16.68 -15.49 9.98
C LYS A 224 -15.68 -16.66 10.10
N ASP A 225 -15.05 -16.84 11.25
CA ASP A 225 -14.08 -17.91 11.57
C ASP A 225 -12.74 -17.82 10.80
N PHE A 226 -12.37 -16.65 10.26
CA PHE A 226 -11.03 -16.47 9.70
C PHE A 226 -9.95 -16.56 10.79
N GLY A 227 -8.98 -17.45 10.59
CA GLY A 227 -7.82 -17.55 11.47
C GLY A 227 -6.84 -16.38 11.31
N VAL A 228 -6.05 -16.12 12.36
CA VAL A 228 -5.08 -14.99 12.38
C VAL A 228 -4.09 -15.03 11.19
N LYS A 229 -3.74 -16.23 10.71
CA LYS A 229 -2.83 -16.40 9.56
C LYS A 229 -3.49 -16.06 8.23
N GLN A 230 -4.81 -16.05 8.17
CA GLN A 230 -5.61 -15.76 6.98
C GLN A 230 -5.93 -14.28 6.83
N VAL A 231 -5.64 -13.46 7.85
CA VAL A 231 -5.86 -12.01 7.79
C VAL A 231 -4.54 -11.29 8.11
N LYS A 232 -3.83 -10.92 7.06
CA LYS A 232 -2.61 -10.10 7.17
C LYS A 232 -2.99 -8.64 7.19
N ARG A 233 -2.35 -7.85 8.07
CA ARG A 233 -2.76 -6.46 8.27
C ARG A 233 -1.61 -5.54 8.58
N GLU A 234 -1.72 -4.32 8.06
CA GLU A 234 -0.81 -3.21 8.34
C GLU A 234 -1.63 -1.92 8.50
N LYS A 235 -1.46 -1.26 9.65
CA LYS A 235 -2.18 -0.02 9.98
C LYS A 235 -1.29 1.18 9.71
N TYR A 236 -1.80 2.18 9.01
CA TYR A 236 -1.12 3.45 8.84
C TYR A 236 -1.49 4.37 9.99
N VAL A 237 -0.61 4.46 10.98
CA VAL A 237 -0.79 5.34 12.14
C VAL A 237 -0.16 6.69 11.83
N PHE A 238 -0.99 7.73 11.79
CA PHE A 238 -0.54 9.11 11.68
C PHE A 238 -0.15 9.63 13.07
N SER A 239 1.15 9.82 13.31
CA SER A 239 1.60 10.49 14.53
C SER A 239 1.56 12.01 14.31
N ARG A 240 0.71 12.69 15.05
CA ARG A 240 0.79 14.14 15.24
C ARG A 240 1.82 14.38 16.34
N PHE A 241 2.93 15.02 16.03
CA PHE A 241 3.90 15.55 16.96
C PHE A 241 4.20 16.99 16.61
#